data_128118b0f75a2f53c0c8e00149f17f7b
#
_entry.id   128118b0f75a2f53c0c8e00149f17f7b
#
_cell.length_a   1.000
_cell.length_b   1.000
_cell.length_c   1.000
_cell.angle_alpha   90.00
_cell.angle_beta   90.00
_cell.angle_gamma   90.00
#
_symmetry.space_group_name_H-M   'P 1'
#
loop_
_entity.id
_entity.type
_entity.pdbx_description
1 polymer ?
#
loop_
_entity_poly.entity_id
_entity_poly.type
_entity_poly.pdbx_seq_one_letter_code
_entity_poly.pdbx_strand_id
1 'polypeptide(L)'
;MELSLSRPLAFFDLETTGLKIGGDRIVEIAILKLLPNGEKIHYHRRLNPEIPIPEAISKIHGITNEMVANEPSFDEVAGEIFLFLENCDFAGYNSNYFDIPFLVEELLRVGVEFELDGRRFVDVQAIFHKNEPRDLKAAYRFYCQKELTNAHSAVADITATYEILLSQLDRYPETIKPDVDFLHRY
;
A
#
# COMPACT_ATOMS: atom_id res chain seq x y z
N MET A 1 14.97 10.11 -15.20
CA MET A 1 14.42 8.91 -15.89
C MET A 1 12.91 9.11 -16.01
N GLU A 2 12.33 8.94 -17.19
CA GLU A 2 10.90 9.13 -17.43
C GLU A 2 10.25 7.79 -17.77
N LEU A 3 8.98 7.64 -17.41
CA LEU A 3 8.19 6.47 -17.78
C LEU A 3 7.75 6.58 -19.24
N SER A 4 7.95 5.52 -20.01
CA SER A 4 7.41 5.43 -21.37
C SER A 4 5.99 4.86 -21.31
N LEU A 5 4.99 5.68 -21.59
CA LEU A 5 3.58 5.34 -21.50
C LEU A 5 2.93 5.32 -22.89
N SER A 6 2.18 4.26 -23.20
CA SER A 6 1.32 4.18 -24.38
C SER A 6 -0.10 4.70 -24.14
N ARG A 7 -0.52 4.76 -22.88
CA ARG A 7 -1.77 5.34 -22.38
C ARG A 7 -1.57 5.87 -20.96
N PRO A 8 -2.50 6.65 -20.41
CA PRO A 8 -2.36 7.19 -19.07
C PRO A 8 -2.14 6.11 -18.02
N LEU A 9 -1.33 6.42 -16.99
CA LEU A 9 -1.11 5.58 -15.81
C LEU A 9 -1.68 6.28 -14.59
N ALA A 10 -2.67 5.67 -13.95
CA ALA A 10 -3.31 6.18 -12.76
C ALA A 10 -2.72 5.51 -11.52
N PHE A 11 -2.01 6.29 -10.71
CA PHE A 11 -1.61 5.89 -9.35
C PHE A 11 -2.75 6.26 -8.42
N PHE A 12 -3.21 5.34 -7.59
CA PHE A 12 -4.25 5.64 -6.64
C PHE A 12 -4.05 4.91 -5.31
N ASP A 13 -4.65 5.48 -4.30
CA ASP A 13 -4.62 5.03 -2.92
C ASP A 13 -5.98 5.29 -2.29
N LEU A 14 -6.43 4.40 -1.42
CA LEU A 14 -7.74 4.42 -0.79
C LEU A 14 -7.62 4.38 0.72
N GLU A 15 -8.39 5.25 1.40
CA GLU A 15 -8.70 5.04 2.81
C GLU A 15 -10.13 4.48 2.93
N THR A 16 -10.32 3.56 3.86
CA THR A 16 -11.56 2.79 3.97
C THR A 16 -12.02 2.65 5.42
N THR A 17 -13.27 2.24 5.64
CA THR A 17 -13.79 1.94 6.99
C THR A 17 -13.20 0.66 7.59
N GLY A 18 -12.47 -0.14 6.80
CA GLY A 18 -11.82 -1.39 7.19
C GLY A 18 -11.31 -2.16 5.98
N LEU A 19 -10.91 -3.41 6.17
CA LEU A 19 -10.21 -4.21 5.16
C LEU A 19 -11.11 -5.19 4.38
N LYS A 20 -12.42 -5.24 4.68
CA LYS A 20 -13.32 -6.23 4.12
C LYS A 20 -13.94 -5.71 2.83
N ILE A 21 -13.43 -6.16 1.70
CA ILE A 21 -13.99 -5.90 0.36
C ILE A 21 -15.45 -6.35 0.31
N GLY A 22 -16.34 -5.48 -0.18
CA GLY A 22 -17.79 -5.68 -0.23
C GLY A 22 -18.53 -5.45 1.11
N GLY A 23 -17.81 -5.32 2.23
CA GLY A 23 -18.38 -5.04 3.56
C GLY A 23 -18.06 -3.66 4.09
N ASP A 24 -16.83 -3.21 3.86
CA ASP A 24 -16.37 -1.87 4.20
C ASP A 24 -16.57 -0.89 3.03
N ARG A 25 -16.30 0.40 3.25
CA ARG A 25 -16.57 1.49 2.31
C ARG A 25 -15.34 2.39 2.17
N ILE A 26 -15.19 3.01 1.00
CA ILE A 26 -14.18 4.04 0.77
C ILE A 26 -14.58 5.31 1.52
N VAL A 27 -13.64 5.92 2.25
CA VAL A 27 -13.79 7.21 2.93
C VAL A 27 -12.92 8.30 2.31
N GLU A 28 -11.88 7.94 1.59
CA GLU A 28 -11.05 8.86 0.82
C GLU A 28 -10.46 8.14 -0.40
N ILE A 29 -10.41 8.84 -1.53
CA ILE A 29 -9.75 8.38 -2.75
C ILE A 29 -8.84 9.49 -3.26
N ALA A 30 -7.58 9.15 -3.53
CA ALA A 30 -6.62 10.02 -4.19
C ALA A 30 -6.08 9.34 -5.44
N ILE A 31 -6.04 10.08 -6.57
CA ILE A 31 -5.54 9.58 -7.85
C ILE A 31 -4.59 10.60 -8.44
N LEU A 32 -3.40 10.13 -8.85
CA LEU A 32 -2.46 10.85 -9.71
C LEU A 32 -2.47 10.19 -11.08
N LYS A 33 -3.05 10.85 -12.08
CA LYS A 33 -3.06 10.39 -13.47
C LYS A 33 -1.89 11.01 -14.22
N LEU A 34 -0.94 10.18 -14.65
CA LEU A 34 0.21 10.57 -15.48
C LEU A 34 -0.14 10.31 -16.94
N LEU A 35 -0.11 11.36 -17.76
CA LEU A 35 -0.37 11.27 -19.19
C LEU A 35 0.93 10.89 -19.97
N PRO A 36 0.82 10.33 -21.19
CA PRO A 36 1.99 10.01 -22.03
C PRO A 36 2.89 11.21 -22.37
N ASN A 37 2.36 12.44 -22.32
CA ASN A 37 3.13 13.67 -22.52
C ASN A 37 3.85 14.17 -21.25
N GLY A 38 3.75 13.42 -20.11
CA GLY A 38 4.35 13.77 -18.83
C GLY A 38 3.50 14.67 -17.94
N GLU A 39 2.35 15.12 -18.41
CA GLU A 39 1.40 15.92 -17.61
C GLU A 39 0.82 15.09 -16.48
N LYS A 40 0.62 15.71 -15.30
CA LYS A 40 0.07 15.09 -14.09
C LYS A 40 -1.25 15.76 -13.74
N ILE A 41 -2.29 14.96 -13.62
CA ILE A 41 -3.62 15.40 -13.22
C ILE A 41 -3.95 14.73 -11.89
N HIS A 42 -4.38 15.52 -10.91
CA HIS A 42 -4.75 15.03 -9.58
C HIS A 42 -6.27 15.00 -9.44
N TYR A 43 -6.76 13.95 -8.81
CA TYR A 43 -8.12 13.82 -8.33
C TYR A 43 -8.07 13.42 -6.86
N HIS A 44 -8.87 14.06 -6.03
CA HIS A 44 -8.96 13.76 -4.62
C HIS A 44 -10.37 14.03 -4.12
N ARG A 45 -10.94 13.09 -3.37
CA ARG A 45 -12.25 13.21 -2.71
C ARG A 45 -12.24 12.51 -1.36
N ARG A 46 -12.83 13.16 -0.38
CA ARG A 46 -13.38 12.51 0.80
C ARG A 46 -14.82 12.11 0.52
N LEU A 47 -15.25 11.00 1.13
CA LEU A 47 -16.54 10.40 0.86
C LEU A 47 -17.24 10.06 2.17
N ASN A 48 -18.54 10.28 2.21
CA ASN A 48 -19.39 9.74 3.26
C ASN A 48 -19.61 8.23 2.99
N PRO A 49 -19.09 7.35 3.84
CA PRO A 49 -19.22 5.92 3.63
C PRO A 49 -20.62 5.37 3.93
N GLU A 50 -21.54 6.21 4.48
CA GLU A 50 -22.89 5.87 4.90
C GLU A 50 -22.97 4.77 5.99
N ILE A 51 -21.81 4.35 6.50
CA ILE A 51 -21.64 3.46 7.64
C ILE A 51 -20.63 4.05 8.61
N PRO A 52 -20.66 3.70 9.90
CA PRO A 52 -19.72 4.23 10.88
C PRO A 52 -18.26 3.82 10.56
N ILE A 53 -17.34 4.79 10.65
CA ILE A 53 -15.91 4.53 10.64
C ILE A 53 -15.52 4.07 12.06
N PRO A 54 -14.97 2.84 12.24
CA PRO A 54 -14.53 2.38 13.55
C PRO A 54 -13.40 3.27 14.10
N GLU A 55 -13.41 3.55 15.41
CA GLU A 55 -12.42 4.40 16.05
C GLU A 55 -10.97 3.91 15.83
N ALA A 56 -10.76 2.58 15.82
CA ALA A 56 -9.45 1.99 15.55
C ALA A 56 -8.94 2.32 14.15
N ILE A 57 -9.84 2.40 13.17
CA ILE A 57 -9.53 2.74 11.78
C ILE A 57 -9.29 4.24 11.63
N SER A 58 -10.16 5.07 12.24
CA SER A 58 -9.94 6.53 12.31
C SER A 58 -8.58 6.91 12.89
N LYS A 59 -8.05 6.15 13.85
CA LYS A 59 -6.71 6.37 14.42
C LYS A 59 -5.58 6.06 13.43
N ILE A 60 -5.83 5.24 12.40
CA ILE A 60 -4.81 4.89 11.39
C ILE A 60 -4.70 6.00 10.36
N HIS A 61 -5.81 6.39 9.72
CA HIS A 61 -5.81 7.36 8.62
C HIS A 61 -6.23 8.79 9.03
N GLY A 62 -6.69 8.98 10.28
CA GLY A 62 -7.03 10.31 10.80
C GLY A 62 -8.41 10.86 10.38
N ILE A 63 -9.20 10.11 9.59
CA ILE A 63 -10.52 10.55 9.12
C ILE A 63 -11.57 10.08 10.12
N THR A 64 -12.42 11.01 10.59
CA THR A 64 -13.50 10.72 11.55
C THR A 64 -14.88 10.78 10.88
N ASN A 65 -15.89 10.23 11.55
CA ASN A 65 -17.26 10.28 11.07
C ASN A 65 -17.76 11.73 10.84
N GLU A 66 -17.34 12.67 11.70
CA GLU A 66 -17.70 14.08 11.59
C GLU A 66 -17.09 14.74 10.35
N MET A 67 -15.88 14.34 9.98
CA MET A 67 -15.15 14.89 8.82
C MET A 67 -15.82 14.53 7.49
N VAL A 68 -16.51 13.40 7.44
CA VAL A 68 -17.14 12.89 6.21
C VAL A 68 -18.66 13.02 6.19
N ALA A 69 -19.27 13.48 7.28
CA ALA A 69 -20.73 13.54 7.43
C ALA A 69 -21.44 14.35 6.34
N ASN A 70 -20.80 15.38 5.79
CA ASN A 70 -21.33 16.25 4.74
C ASN A 70 -20.62 16.08 3.39
N GLU A 71 -19.75 15.09 3.28
CA GLU A 71 -19.09 14.74 2.02
C GLU A 71 -20.04 13.93 1.12
N PRO A 72 -19.84 13.93 -0.21
CA PRO A 72 -20.65 13.12 -1.10
C PRO A 72 -20.50 11.63 -0.80
N SER A 73 -21.53 10.84 -1.08
CA SER A 73 -21.43 9.38 -1.07
C SER A 73 -20.63 8.87 -2.28
N PHE A 74 -20.20 7.60 -2.25
CA PHE A 74 -19.51 7.00 -3.38
C PHE A 74 -20.40 6.96 -4.64
N ASP A 75 -21.73 6.73 -4.48
CA ASP A 75 -22.70 6.72 -5.56
C ASP A 75 -22.72 8.05 -6.33
N GLU A 76 -22.65 9.17 -5.62
CA GLU A 76 -22.68 10.51 -6.22
C GLU A 76 -21.43 10.83 -7.05
N VAL A 77 -20.30 10.20 -6.79
CA VAL A 77 -19.02 10.46 -7.49
C VAL A 77 -18.52 9.31 -8.37
N ALA A 78 -19.19 8.16 -8.33
CA ALA A 78 -18.78 6.96 -9.07
C ALA A 78 -18.60 7.20 -10.57
N GLY A 79 -19.53 7.96 -11.19
CA GLY A 79 -19.43 8.32 -12.60
C GLY A 79 -18.23 9.23 -12.91
N GLU A 80 -17.88 10.16 -12.02
CA GLU A 80 -16.69 11.01 -12.14
C GLU A 80 -15.42 10.19 -12.05
N ILE A 81 -15.33 9.28 -11.07
CA ILE A 81 -14.19 8.36 -10.88
C ILE A 81 -14.04 7.45 -12.10
N PHE A 82 -15.14 6.87 -12.58
CA PHE A 82 -15.16 6.02 -13.76
C PHE A 82 -14.57 6.72 -14.98
N LEU A 83 -15.06 7.91 -15.30
CA LEU A 83 -14.56 8.71 -16.42
C LEU A 83 -13.11 9.14 -16.25
N PHE A 84 -12.71 9.47 -15.02
CA PHE A 84 -11.32 9.83 -14.72
C PHE A 84 -10.36 8.67 -14.97
N LEU A 85 -10.78 7.43 -14.68
CA LEU A 85 -10.00 6.19 -14.85
C LEU A 85 -10.18 5.54 -16.23
N GLU A 86 -11.01 6.10 -17.09
CA GLU A 86 -11.21 5.57 -18.43
C GLU A 86 -9.89 5.49 -19.21
N ASN A 87 -9.66 4.38 -19.90
CA ASN A 87 -8.45 4.11 -20.69
C ASN A 87 -7.12 4.23 -19.95
N CYS A 88 -7.09 4.14 -18.62
CA CYS A 88 -5.87 4.11 -17.82
C CYS A 88 -5.35 2.70 -17.59
N ASP A 89 -4.02 2.54 -17.54
CA ASP A 89 -3.37 1.50 -16.76
C ASP A 89 -3.30 1.94 -15.29
N PHE A 90 -3.07 1.02 -14.37
CA PHE A 90 -3.10 1.28 -12.93
C PHE A 90 -1.76 1.08 -12.25
N ALA A 91 -1.50 1.88 -11.24
CA ALA A 91 -0.35 1.74 -10.37
C ALA A 91 -0.73 2.05 -8.92
N GLY A 92 0.02 1.48 -7.96
CA GLY A 92 -0.13 1.76 -6.54
C GLY A 92 0.85 0.95 -5.70
N TYR A 93 0.70 1.02 -4.40
CA TYR A 93 1.52 0.26 -3.45
C TYR A 93 0.66 -0.83 -2.80
N ASN A 94 0.90 -2.09 -3.09
CA ASN A 94 0.04 -3.23 -2.73
C ASN A 94 -1.38 -3.18 -3.37
N SER A 95 -1.54 -2.34 -4.38
CA SER A 95 -2.83 -2.01 -4.97
C SER A 95 -3.52 -3.18 -5.66
N ASN A 96 -2.76 -4.16 -6.17
CA ASN A 96 -3.30 -5.35 -6.80
C ASN A 96 -4.12 -6.23 -5.85
N TYR A 97 -3.82 -6.16 -4.54
CA TYR A 97 -4.46 -6.99 -3.53
C TYR A 97 -5.50 -6.24 -2.69
N PHE A 98 -5.48 -4.91 -2.70
CA PHE A 98 -6.38 -4.13 -1.89
C PHE A 98 -7.14 -3.07 -2.70
N ASP A 99 -6.47 -2.02 -3.16
CA ASP A 99 -7.14 -0.84 -3.74
C ASP A 99 -7.94 -1.16 -5.00
N ILE A 100 -7.37 -1.95 -5.92
CA ILE A 100 -8.03 -2.29 -7.19
C ILE A 100 -9.29 -3.14 -6.94
N PRO A 101 -9.22 -4.27 -6.22
CA PRO A 101 -10.41 -5.04 -5.90
C PRO A 101 -11.46 -4.25 -5.12
N PHE A 102 -11.01 -3.36 -4.20
CA PHE A 102 -11.91 -2.56 -3.39
C PHE A 102 -12.68 -1.53 -4.25
N LEU A 103 -11.97 -0.81 -5.12
CA LEU A 103 -12.58 0.17 -6.03
C LEU A 103 -13.56 -0.49 -7.01
N VAL A 104 -13.20 -1.64 -7.57
CA VAL A 104 -14.09 -2.39 -8.48
C VAL A 104 -15.36 -2.82 -7.77
N GLU A 105 -15.26 -3.31 -6.53
CA GLU A 105 -16.42 -3.71 -5.74
C GLU A 105 -17.32 -2.51 -5.39
N GLU A 106 -16.75 -1.36 -5.04
CA GLU A 106 -17.52 -0.15 -4.76
C GLU A 106 -18.24 0.38 -6.03
N LEU A 107 -17.57 0.34 -7.19
CA LEU A 107 -18.21 0.69 -8.47
C LEU A 107 -19.34 -0.29 -8.81
N LEU A 108 -19.12 -1.59 -8.65
CA LEU A 108 -20.14 -2.62 -8.89
C LEU A 108 -21.33 -2.47 -7.96
N ARG A 109 -21.11 -2.13 -6.68
CA ARG A 109 -22.16 -1.89 -5.68
C ARG A 109 -23.13 -0.79 -6.10
N VAL A 110 -22.64 0.22 -6.81
CA VAL A 110 -23.48 1.34 -7.33
C VAL A 110 -23.90 1.15 -8.79
N GLY A 111 -23.74 -0.07 -9.33
CA GLY A 111 -24.20 -0.44 -10.68
C GLY A 111 -23.29 0.03 -11.81
N VAL A 112 -22.05 0.40 -11.51
CA VAL A 112 -21.06 0.78 -12.51
C VAL A 112 -20.14 -0.42 -12.79
N GLU A 113 -20.29 -1.03 -13.96
CA GLU A 113 -19.40 -2.10 -14.41
C GLU A 113 -18.06 -1.49 -14.84
N PHE A 114 -16.97 -1.96 -14.23
CA PHE A 114 -15.63 -1.46 -14.50
C PHE A 114 -14.74 -2.59 -15.01
N GLU A 115 -14.46 -2.57 -16.31
CA GLU A 115 -13.65 -3.60 -16.96
C GLU A 115 -12.15 -3.41 -16.66
N LEU A 116 -11.52 -4.49 -16.23
CA LEU A 116 -10.07 -4.57 -16.01
C LEU A 116 -9.32 -5.19 -17.18
N ASP A 117 -10.03 -5.85 -18.11
CA ASP A 117 -9.42 -6.53 -19.24
C ASP A 117 -8.60 -5.58 -20.12
N GLY A 118 -7.42 -6.03 -20.51
CA GLY A 118 -6.47 -5.27 -21.32
C GLY A 118 -5.79 -4.11 -20.59
N ARG A 119 -6.02 -3.90 -19.29
CA ARG A 119 -5.28 -2.96 -18.45
C ARG A 119 -4.01 -3.58 -17.89
N ARG A 120 -3.00 -2.76 -17.68
CA ARG A 120 -1.75 -3.16 -17.02
C ARG A 120 -1.77 -2.66 -15.58
N PHE A 121 -1.13 -3.44 -14.69
CA PHE A 121 -1.10 -3.18 -13.27
C PHE A 121 0.35 -3.12 -12.80
N VAL A 122 0.76 -1.98 -12.25
CA VAL A 122 2.12 -1.76 -11.73
C VAL A 122 2.05 -1.66 -10.21
N ASP A 123 2.37 -2.74 -9.54
CA ASP A 123 2.46 -2.75 -8.07
C ASP A 123 3.88 -2.41 -7.63
N VAL A 124 4.04 -1.21 -7.05
CA VAL A 124 5.34 -0.71 -6.60
C VAL A 124 5.88 -1.53 -5.43
N GLN A 125 5.01 -2.08 -4.55
CA GLN A 125 5.44 -2.98 -3.48
C GLN A 125 6.02 -4.29 -4.05
N ALA A 126 5.39 -4.85 -5.09
CA ALA A 126 5.90 -6.06 -5.75
C ALA A 126 7.28 -5.83 -6.38
N ILE A 127 7.48 -4.65 -7.00
CA ILE A 127 8.80 -4.24 -7.52
C ILE A 127 9.81 -4.11 -6.38
N PHE A 128 9.43 -3.45 -5.27
CA PHE A 128 10.27 -3.32 -4.09
C PHE A 128 10.67 -4.68 -3.52
N HIS A 129 9.71 -5.56 -3.28
CA HIS A 129 9.98 -6.90 -2.72
C HIS A 129 10.83 -7.80 -3.63
N LYS A 130 10.75 -7.60 -4.94
CA LYS A 130 11.54 -8.35 -5.93
C LYS A 130 13.00 -7.88 -5.97
N ASN A 131 13.25 -6.59 -5.78
CA ASN A 131 14.58 -6.00 -5.92
C ASN A 131 15.31 -5.83 -4.58
N GLU A 132 14.57 -5.81 -3.46
CA GLU A 132 15.10 -5.70 -2.10
C GLU A 132 14.84 -7.00 -1.33
N PRO A 133 15.74 -8.00 -1.45
CA PRO A 133 15.59 -9.28 -0.77
C PRO A 133 15.48 -9.12 0.75
N ARG A 134 14.61 -9.90 1.37
CA ARG A 134 14.43 -9.97 2.84
C ARG A 134 14.97 -11.29 3.37
N ASP A 135 16.22 -11.61 2.98
CA ASP A 135 16.94 -12.79 3.41
C ASP A 135 18.06 -12.43 4.40
N LEU A 136 18.73 -13.46 4.93
CA LEU A 136 19.80 -13.29 5.89
C LEU A 136 20.97 -12.45 5.34
N LYS A 137 21.31 -12.57 4.05
CA LYS A 137 22.34 -11.76 3.40
C LYS A 137 21.97 -10.29 3.38
N ALA A 138 20.73 -9.98 2.98
CA ALA A 138 20.24 -8.61 2.94
C ALA A 138 20.21 -8.01 4.34
N ALA A 139 19.72 -8.75 5.35
CA ALA A 139 19.72 -8.33 6.73
C ALA A 139 21.14 -8.08 7.25
N TYR A 140 22.08 -8.98 6.95
CA TYR A 140 23.47 -8.86 7.40
C TYR A 140 24.15 -7.63 6.79
N ARG A 141 23.93 -7.38 5.49
CA ARG A 141 24.41 -6.16 4.82
C ARG A 141 23.81 -4.90 5.44
N PHE A 142 22.50 -4.90 5.69
CA PHE A 142 21.78 -3.73 6.19
C PHE A 142 22.15 -3.38 7.64
N TYR A 143 22.18 -4.37 8.53
CA TYR A 143 22.45 -4.13 9.95
C TYR A 143 23.93 -4.06 10.30
N CYS A 144 24.72 -4.94 9.71
CA CYS A 144 26.14 -5.10 10.05
C CYS A 144 27.09 -4.45 9.04
N GLN A 145 26.58 -3.99 7.87
CA GLN A 145 27.37 -3.45 6.76
C GLN A 145 28.47 -4.42 6.28
N LYS A 146 28.21 -5.73 6.34
CA LYS A 146 29.10 -6.82 5.97
C LYS A 146 28.49 -7.71 4.90
N GLU A 147 29.33 -8.39 4.12
CA GLU A 147 28.91 -9.42 3.16
C GLU A 147 28.97 -10.81 3.81
N LEU A 148 27.90 -11.59 3.62
CA LEU A 148 27.86 -12.99 4.03
C LEU A 148 28.45 -13.87 2.92
N THR A 149 29.76 -14.14 2.99
CA THR A 149 30.51 -14.82 1.93
C THR A 149 30.25 -16.33 1.85
N ASN A 150 29.92 -16.98 2.98
CA ASN A 150 29.67 -18.42 3.08
C ASN A 150 28.21 -18.73 3.44
N ALA A 151 27.26 -18.07 2.78
CA ALA A 151 25.85 -18.36 2.98
C ALA A 151 25.56 -19.85 2.70
N HIS A 152 24.63 -20.41 3.50
CA HIS A 152 24.28 -21.84 3.56
C HIS A 152 25.30 -22.71 4.29
N SER A 153 26.30 -22.11 4.96
CA SER A 153 27.04 -22.77 6.03
C SER A 153 26.34 -22.45 7.36
N ALA A 154 25.87 -23.47 8.05
CA ALA A 154 25.16 -23.28 9.33
C ALA A 154 25.96 -22.43 10.34
N VAL A 155 27.30 -22.60 10.40
CA VAL A 155 28.15 -21.80 11.28
C VAL A 155 28.20 -20.33 10.86
N ALA A 156 28.32 -20.03 9.57
CA ALA A 156 28.30 -18.65 9.07
C ALA A 156 26.94 -17.99 9.30
N ASP A 157 25.86 -18.73 9.04
CA ASP A 157 24.49 -18.24 9.15
C ASP A 157 24.10 -17.94 10.61
N ILE A 158 24.44 -18.80 11.58
CA ILE A 158 24.19 -18.52 13.01
C ILE A 158 25.04 -17.35 13.52
N THR A 159 26.27 -17.22 13.05
CA THR A 159 27.14 -16.10 13.43
C THR A 159 26.58 -14.77 12.90
N ALA A 160 26.17 -14.74 11.64
CA ALA A 160 25.52 -13.58 11.04
C ALA A 160 24.21 -13.23 11.76
N THR A 161 23.40 -14.24 12.09
CA THR A 161 22.12 -14.05 12.85
C THR A 161 22.38 -13.41 14.22
N TYR A 162 23.41 -13.86 14.94
CA TYR A 162 23.80 -13.28 16.22
C TYR A 162 24.26 -11.83 16.07
N GLU A 163 25.14 -11.52 15.12
CA GLU A 163 25.61 -10.15 14.87
C GLU A 163 24.46 -9.22 14.45
N ILE A 164 23.52 -9.71 13.66
CA ILE A 164 22.30 -8.95 13.30
C ILE A 164 21.50 -8.60 14.55
N LEU A 165 21.26 -9.56 15.45
CA LEU A 165 20.51 -9.30 16.68
C LEU A 165 21.19 -8.22 17.54
N LEU A 166 22.50 -8.28 17.70
CA LEU A 166 23.24 -7.24 18.43
C LEU A 166 23.07 -5.86 17.77
N SER A 167 23.21 -5.80 16.45
CA SER A 167 23.05 -4.55 15.68
C SER A 167 21.61 -4.01 15.76
N GLN A 168 20.60 -4.87 15.84
CA GLN A 168 19.19 -4.48 16.06
C GLN A 168 18.98 -3.90 17.44
N LEU A 169 19.56 -4.49 18.50
CA LEU A 169 19.51 -3.97 19.87
C LEU A 169 20.15 -2.57 19.96
N ASP A 170 21.30 -2.37 19.31
CA ASP A 170 21.97 -1.08 19.27
C ASP A 170 21.20 -0.02 18.48
N ARG A 171 20.52 -0.45 17.40
CA ARG A 171 19.80 0.46 16.52
C ARG A 171 18.43 0.89 17.07
N TYR A 172 17.78 0.05 17.85
CA TYR A 172 16.43 0.26 18.35
C TYR A 172 16.31 0.23 19.88
N PRO A 173 17.17 0.95 20.63
CA PRO A 173 17.22 0.87 22.10
C PRO A 173 15.91 1.30 22.77
N GLU A 174 15.12 2.16 22.09
CA GLU A 174 13.84 2.65 22.61
C GLU A 174 12.69 1.65 22.44
N THR A 175 12.82 0.68 21.51
CA THR A 175 11.73 -0.24 21.15
C THR A 175 12.00 -1.68 21.51
N ILE A 176 13.28 -2.12 21.53
CA ILE A 176 13.64 -3.49 21.90
C ILE A 176 14.65 -3.50 23.04
N LYS A 177 14.49 -4.48 23.96
CA LYS A 177 15.33 -4.64 25.14
C LYS A 177 16.22 -5.86 25.00
N PRO A 178 17.46 -5.85 25.51
CA PRO A 178 18.37 -7.00 25.50
C PRO A 178 17.99 -8.02 26.57
N ASP A 179 16.76 -8.47 26.55
CA ASP A 179 16.16 -9.43 27.47
C ASP A 179 15.42 -10.50 26.68
N VAL A 180 15.73 -11.77 26.90
CA VAL A 180 15.21 -12.88 26.11
C VAL A 180 13.70 -13.05 26.27
N ASP A 181 13.14 -12.82 27.47
CA ASP A 181 11.71 -12.92 27.69
C ASP A 181 10.97 -11.77 26.98
N PHE A 182 11.59 -10.59 26.89
CA PHE A 182 11.06 -9.48 26.11
C PHE A 182 11.11 -9.80 24.61
N LEU A 183 12.27 -10.24 24.10
CA LEU A 183 12.46 -10.55 22.68
C LEU A 183 11.56 -11.70 22.20
N HIS A 184 11.27 -12.67 23.07
CA HIS A 184 10.35 -13.76 22.76
C HIS A 184 8.90 -13.28 22.52
N ARG A 185 8.50 -12.21 23.18
CA ARG A 185 7.13 -11.64 23.09
C ARG A 185 7.00 -10.51 22.10
N TYR A 186 8.13 -9.96 21.63
CA TYR A 186 8.19 -8.88 20.66
C TYR A 186 7.76 -9.35 19.27
#